data_adc0ae38ca829b778e97a75c031351d7
#
_entry.id   adc0ae38ca829b778e97a75c031351d7
#
_cell.length_a   1.000
_cell.length_b   1.000
_cell.length_c   1.000
_cell.angle_alpha   90.00
_cell.angle_beta   90.00
_cell.angle_gamma   90.00
#
_symmetry.space_group_name_H-M   'P 1'
#
loop_
_entity.id
_entity.type
_entity.pdbx_description
1 polymer ?
#
loop_
_entity_poly.entity_id
_entity_poly.type
_entity_poly.pdbx_seq_one_letter_code
_entity_poly.pdbx_strand_id
1 'polypeptide(L)'
;MKTNQLRVVTLVLALFVCCVTLSAQKFAIFSDIHVTPGNANEAKLKAAVAEVNKSDVDYVLVSGDLTNEGSDEQLHNVKSIFDAFTKPYYIIPGNHENTWSQSACKTFNDLWGADRFVFTVGDLVVVGMNCGPFMKMGDGHIKQEDLIWLDKILSEKVKPGMKVLSVNHYPILDDLDNYRDYVAILKKYPVITHQCGHYHRWRLYETDGINGLIVRALDMGNGDYGYTLLNVDLKSNWIHVYNKILDKAPVPMYAYKMNTEYYDSPAPASLPTKEDARFAVEKVFADNATIFTRLGLDEKNIYFGNSLGFCKALDKQTHKVKWEYKTAAMLYSRPAVDRKYVVLPTADRRLVWLDKKSGKEIYAFNADGSYVADGVIEKGILYQGGYKTFQAWDIAKHKLVWRFDDIDNYCQAAPVIDGGDVIFGAWDTYLRSINKKSGKLQWKWNNGKTVNLFSPGNVVPVVAADKVVVVAPDRVATAVDRKSGKQIWREKNENKVRESLGRSEDGKVAYAKTMDGELVAMSTEGNSYKLLWKTDLGLGYEHAPCIVIEHDGFVYAGSRHGQLSIVDAATHQLVVSYPMGTSEVNGFEVDANGDVYCSLIEGTIFKITRK
;
A
#
# COMPACT_ATOMS: atom_id res chain seq x y z
N MET A 1 -17.14 -3.00 -93.16
CA MET A 1 -17.69 -2.12 -92.14
C MET A 1 -17.95 -3.02 -90.95
N LYS A 2 -17.17 -2.93 -89.85
CA LYS A 2 -17.28 -3.72 -88.64
C LYS A 2 -17.82 -2.79 -87.53
N THR A 3 -18.99 -3.10 -87.07
CA THR A 3 -19.66 -2.43 -85.92
C THR A 3 -19.15 -3.03 -84.62
N ASN A 4 -18.47 -2.22 -83.79
CA ASN A 4 -18.05 -2.55 -82.43
C ASN A 4 -19.26 -2.34 -81.47
N GLN A 5 -19.70 -3.42 -80.84
CA GLN A 5 -20.64 -3.34 -79.70
C GLN A 5 -19.82 -3.18 -78.40
N LEU A 6 -20.01 -2.07 -77.71
CA LEU A 6 -19.52 -1.81 -76.36
C LEU A 6 -20.41 -2.55 -75.36
N ARG A 7 -19.86 -3.50 -74.63
CA ARG A 7 -20.58 -4.15 -73.49
C ARG A 7 -20.28 -3.32 -72.25
N VAL A 8 -21.30 -2.69 -71.70
CA VAL A 8 -21.26 -2.03 -70.41
C VAL A 8 -21.43 -3.12 -69.34
N VAL A 9 -20.39 -3.36 -68.56
CA VAL A 9 -20.44 -4.24 -67.37
C VAL A 9 -20.81 -3.36 -66.16
N THR A 10 -22.05 -3.48 -65.69
CA THR A 10 -22.53 -2.83 -64.47
C THR A 10 -22.03 -3.64 -63.28
N LEU A 11 -21.03 -3.11 -62.55
CA LEU A 11 -20.55 -3.69 -61.31
C LEU A 11 -21.51 -3.26 -60.17
N VAL A 12 -22.34 -4.17 -59.69
CA VAL A 12 -23.16 -3.94 -58.48
C VAL A 12 -22.26 -4.21 -57.28
N LEU A 13 -21.79 -3.14 -56.63
CA LEU A 13 -21.14 -3.23 -55.34
C LEU A 13 -22.20 -3.47 -54.27
N ALA A 14 -22.35 -4.69 -53.82
CA ALA A 14 -23.15 -5.01 -52.61
C ALA A 14 -22.36 -4.51 -51.38
N LEU A 15 -22.71 -3.38 -50.83
CA LEU A 15 -22.30 -2.96 -49.51
C LEU A 15 -22.97 -3.92 -48.48
N PHE A 16 -22.21 -4.90 -48.01
CA PHE A 16 -22.56 -5.61 -46.78
C PHE A 16 -22.35 -4.62 -45.62
N VAL A 17 -23.36 -3.85 -45.27
CA VAL A 17 -23.44 -3.22 -43.97
C VAL A 17 -23.59 -4.34 -42.95
N CYS A 18 -22.49 -4.80 -42.38
CA CYS A 18 -22.49 -5.66 -41.23
C CYS A 18 -23.11 -4.82 -40.09
N CYS A 19 -24.42 -4.92 -39.90
CA CYS A 19 -25.06 -4.48 -38.68
C CYS A 19 -24.52 -5.36 -37.56
N VAL A 20 -23.43 -4.95 -36.95
CA VAL A 20 -22.99 -5.46 -35.65
C VAL A 20 -24.15 -5.09 -34.70
N THR A 21 -25.05 -6.01 -34.45
CA THR A 21 -25.99 -5.87 -33.36
C THR A 21 -25.15 -5.83 -32.10
N LEU A 22 -24.98 -4.65 -31.54
CA LEU A 22 -24.40 -4.47 -30.20
C LEU A 22 -25.26 -5.30 -29.23
N SER A 23 -24.87 -6.54 -28.98
CA SER A 23 -25.43 -7.35 -27.91
C SER A 23 -24.89 -6.80 -26.57
N ALA A 24 -25.57 -7.09 -25.47
CA ALA A 24 -25.04 -6.79 -24.14
C ALA A 24 -23.65 -7.42 -23.98
N GLN A 25 -22.69 -6.67 -23.43
CA GLN A 25 -21.37 -7.20 -23.09
C GLN A 25 -21.47 -8.05 -21.82
N LYS A 26 -20.95 -9.27 -21.87
CA LYS A 26 -21.01 -10.23 -20.78
C LYS A 26 -19.64 -10.44 -20.16
N PHE A 27 -19.55 -10.16 -18.87
CA PHE A 27 -18.32 -10.30 -18.09
C PHE A 27 -18.49 -11.41 -17.04
N ALA A 28 -17.47 -12.26 -16.88
CA ALA A 28 -17.27 -13.04 -15.68
C ALA A 28 -16.31 -12.27 -14.77
N ILE A 29 -16.70 -12.01 -13.52
CA ILE A 29 -15.88 -11.28 -12.55
C ILE A 29 -15.46 -12.24 -11.44
N PHE A 30 -14.15 -12.39 -11.27
CA PHE A 30 -13.52 -13.12 -10.18
C PHE A 30 -12.92 -12.13 -9.17
N SER A 31 -13.10 -12.42 -7.90
CA SER A 31 -12.51 -11.67 -6.78
C SER A 31 -12.28 -12.59 -5.60
N ASP A 32 -11.35 -12.20 -4.72
CA ASP A 32 -11.15 -12.87 -3.44
C ASP A 32 -11.03 -14.40 -3.64
N ILE A 33 -10.06 -14.78 -4.45
CA ILE A 33 -9.86 -16.16 -4.95
C ILE A 33 -9.11 -17.00 -3.91
N HIS A 34 -8.09 -16.42 -3.26
CA HIS A 34 -7.33 -16.99 -2.15
C HIS A 34 -6.79 -18.40 -2.39
N VAL A 35 -6.13 -18.60 -3.54
CA VAL A 35 -5.48 -19.86 -3.86
C VAL A 35 -4.16 -20.01 -3.10
N THR A 36 -4.02 -21.16 -2.46
CA THR A 36 -2.74 -21.73 -2.05
C THR A 36 -2.58 -23.08 -2.74
N PRO A 37 -1.41 -23.46 -3.29
CA PRO A 37 -1.23 -24.74 -3.95
C PRO A 37 -1.73 -25.90 -3.09
N GLY A 38 -2.63 -26.70 -3.66
CA GLY A 38 -3.26 -27.84 -2.99
C GLY A 38 -4.50 -27.53 -2.15
N ASN A 39 -4.92 -26.25 -1.98
CA ASN A 39 -6.15 -25.95 -1.28
C ASN A 39 -7.41 -26.18 -2.16
N ALA A 40 -8.59 -26.15 -1.54
CA ALA A 40 -9.86 -26.37 -2.26
C ALA A 40 -10.10 -25.30 -3.34
N ASN A 41 -9.68 -24.05 -3.10
CA ASN A 41 -9.86 -22.93 -4.02
C ASN A 41 -9.09 -23.15 -5.34
N GLU A 42 -7.92 -23.80 -5.30
CA GLU A 42 -7.18 -24.14 -6.52
C GLU A 42 -7.99 -25.04 -7.46
N ALA A 43 -8.53 -26.14 -6.93
CA ALA A 43 -9.35 -27.07 -7.74
C ALA A 43 -10.62 -26.40 -8.26
N LYS A 44 -11.25 -25.55 -7.45
CA LYS A 44 -12.47 -24.83 -7.81
C LYS A 44 -12.22 -23.71 -8.81
N LEU A 45 -11.07 -23.03 -8.72
CA LEU A 45 -10.66 -22.06 -9.73
C LEU A 45 -10.44 -22.73 -11.10
N LYS A 46 -9.76 -23.89 -11.13
CA LYS A 46 -9.60 -24.68 -12.38
C LYS A 46 -10.95 -25.07 -13.00
N ALA A 47 -11.91 -25.49 -12.17
CA ALA A 47 -13.27 -25.80 -12.62
C ALA A 47 -13.99 -24.54 -13.15
N ALA A 48 -13.87 -23.41 -12.47
CA ALA A 48 -14.47 -22.14 -12.89
C ALA A 48 -13.90 -21.65 -14.24
N VAL A 49 -12.59 -21.73 -14.44
CA VAL A 49 -11.93 -21.40 -15.72
C VAL A 49 -12.47 -22.30 -16.85
N ALA A 50 -12.58 -23.61 -16.60
CA ALA A 50 -13.12 -24.55 -17.58
C ALA A 50 -14.60 -24.28 -17.92
N GLU A 51 -15.40 -23.83 -16.96
CA GLU A 51 -16.80 -23.47 -17.14
C GLU A 51 -16.94 -22.17 -17.95
N VAL A 52 -16.17 -21.13 -17.60
CA VAL A 52 -16.15 -19.85 -18.33
C VAL A 52 -15.74 -20.04 -19.79
N ASN A 53 -14.76 -20.90 -20.06
CA ASN A 53 -14.34 -21.21 -21.44
C ASN A 53 -15.47 -21.79 -22.32
N LYS A 54 -16.44 -22.48 -21.71
CA LYS A 54 -17.61 -23.05 -22.41
C LYS A 54 -18.81 -22.12 -22.42
N SER A 55 -18.78 -21.02 -21.69
CA SER A 55 -19.90 -20.08 -21.57
C SER A 55 -19.94 -19.07 -22.72
N ASP A 56 -21.00 -18.27 -22.77
CA ASP A 56 -21.16 -17.13 -23.69
C ASP A 56 -20.59 -15.80 -23.15
N VAL A 57 -19.73 -15.86 -22.13
CA VAL A 57 -19.01 -14.72 -21.59
C VAL A 57 -18.03 -14.18 -22.65
N ASP A 58 -17.97 -12.87 -22.77
CA ASP A 58 -17.06 -12.20 -23.72
C ASP A 58 -15.69 -11.94 -23.11
N TYR A 59 -15.66 -11.51 -21.85
CA TYR A 59 -14.46 -11.07 -21.12
C TYR A 59 -14.46 -11.55 -19.68
N VAL A 60 -13.25 -11.70 -19.12
CA VAL A 60 -13.05 -11.99 -17.71
C VAL A 60 -12.38 -10.79 -17.03
N LEU A 61 -12.92 -10.35 -15.90
CA LEU A 61 -12.32 -9.35 -15.02
C LEU A 61 -11.91 -10.03 -13.72
N VAL A 62 -10.70 -9.73 -13.24
CA VAL A 62 -10.19 -10.25 -11.96
C VAL A 62 -9.83 -9.08 -11.07
N SER A 63 -10.59 -8.91 -10.00
CA SER A 63 -10.50 -7.74 -9.12
C SER A 63 -9.69 -7.98 -7.84
N GLY A 64 -8.67 -8.84 -7.90
CA GLY A 64 -7.68 -8.98 -6.84
C GLY A 64 -7.91 -10.11 -5.85
N ASP A 65 -7.01 -10.22 -4.87
CA ASP A 65 -6.90 -11.27 -3.87
C ASP A 65 -6.88 -12.67 -4.50
N LEU A 66 -5.87 -12.87 -5.34
CA LEU A 66 -5.68 -14.11 -6.11
C LEU A 66 -5.22 -15.25 -5.21
N THR A 67 -4.43 -14.90 -4.20
CA THR A 67 -3.65 -15.80 -3.35
C THR A 67 -3.85 -15.46 -1.87
N ASN A 68 -3.48 -16.38 -0.99
CA ASN A 68 -3.56 -16.10 0.46
C ASN A 68 -2.39 -15.24 0.98
N GLU A 69 -1.20 -15.34 0.36
CA GLU A 69 0.02 -14.73 0.92
C GLU A 69 0.81 -13.91 -0.11
N GLY A 70 0.38 -13.85 -1.36
CA GLY A 70 1.11 -13.15 -2.42
C GLY A 70 2.54 -13.69 -2.61
N SER A 71 2.80 -14.96 -2.28
CA SER A 71 4.11 -15.56 -2.50
C SER A 71 4.36 -15.82 -3.99
N ASP A 72 5.63 -15.86 -4.37
CA ASP A 72 6.01 -16.12 -5.76
C ASP A 72 5.41 -17.45 -6.26
N GLU A 73 5.46 -18.50 -5.44
CA GLU A 73 4.90 -19.81 -5.75
C GLU A 73 3.39 -19.74 -6.01
N GLN A 74 2.65 -19.07 -5.12
CA GLN A 74 1.20 -18.93 -5.23
C GLN A 74 0.82 -18.13 -6.49
N LEU A 75 1.53 -17.04 -6.79
CA LEU A 75 1.30 -16.23 -7.97
C LEU A 75 1.57 -17.00 -9.27
N HIS A 76 2.67 -17.75 -9.35
CA HIS A 76 2.97 -18.61 -10.52
C HIS A 76 1.92 -19.72 -10.69
N ASN A 77 1.43 -20.30 -9.59
CA ASN A 77 0.37 -21.29 -9.64
C ASN A 77 -0.93 -20.70 -10.22
N VAL A 78 -1.39 -19.56 -9.72
CA VAL A 78 -2.58 -18.88 -10.24
C VAL A 78 -2.39 -18.47 -11.70
N LYS A 79 -1.21 -17.96 -12.08
CA LYS A 79 -0.88 -17.62 -13.46
C LYS A 79 -1.07 -18.82 -14.38
N SER A 80 -0.56 -20.00 -13.99
CA SER A 80 -0.69 -21.22 -14.77
C SER A 80 -2.14 -21.65 -14.96
N ILE A 81 -3.02 -21.40 -13.97
CA ILE A 81 -4.45 -21.68 -14.09
C ILE A 81 -5.12 -20.69 -15.03
N PHE A 82 -4.77 -19.40 -14.94
CA PHE A 82 -5.36 -18.36 -15.80
C PHE A 82 -4.88 -18.44 -17.25
N ASP A 83 -3.68 -18.99 -17.51
CA ASP A 83 -3.22 -19.26 -18.87
C ASP A 83 -4.09 -20.29 -19.62
N ALA A 84 -4.96 -21.02 -18.91
CA ALA A 84 -5.97 -21.89 -19.50
C ALA A 84 -7.24 -21.15 -19.94
N PHE A 85 -7.42 -19.86 -19.65
CA PHE A 85 -8.53 -19.09 -20.22
C PHE A 85 -8.42 -19.01 -21.75
N THR A 86 -9.53 -19.29 -22.43
CA THR A 86 -9.68 -19.06 -23.88
C THR A 86 -10.35 -17.71 -24.17
N LYS A 87 -10.83 -17.05 -23.15
CA LYS A 87 -11.42 -15.71 -23.18
C LYS A 87 -10.37 -14.68 -22.76
N PRO A 88 -10.40 -13.46 -23.33
CA PRO A 88 -9.54 -12.39 -22.84
C PRO A 88 -9.83 -12.11 -21.36
N TYR A 89 -8.79 -12.03 -20.54
CA TYR A 89 -8.93 -11.65 -19.15
C TYR A 89 -8.05 -10.44 -18.80
N TYR A 90 -8.55 -9.64 -17.88
CA TYR A 90 -7.91 -8.43 -17.38
C TYR A 90 -7.88 -8.48 -15.84
N ILE A 91 -6.77 -8.12 -15.25
CA ILE A 91 -6.48 -8.42 -13.86
C ILE A 91 -5.82 -7.24 -13.15
N ILE A 92 -6.18 -7.05 -11.90
CA ILE A 92 -5.48 -6.19 -10.94
C ILE A 92 -5.16 -6.99 -9.68
N PRO A 93 -4.14 -6.60 -8.90
CA PRO A 93 -3.86 -7.22 -7.61
C PRO A 93 -4.83 -6.73 -6.53
N GLY A 94 -5.01 -7.54 -5.47
CA GLY A 94 -5.66 -7.15 -4.23
C GLY A 94 -4.65 -6.87 -3.11
N ASN A 95 -5.14 -6.75 -1.87
CA ASN A 95 -4.26 -6.50 -0.72
C ASN A 95 -3.31 -7.68 -0.42
N HIS A 96 -3.70 -8.90 -0.74
CA HIS A 96 -2.85 -10.07 -0.56
C HIS A 96 -1.63 -10.06 -1.50
N GLU A 97 -1.75 -9.54 -2.70
CA GLU A 97 -0.65 -9.38 -3.64
C GLU A 97 0.22 -8.13 -3.36
N ASN A 98 -0.27 -7.18 -2.57
CA ASN A 98 0.44 -5.96 -2.21
C ASN A 98 1.05 -6.04 -0.79
N THR A 99 0.23 -6.01 0.26
CA THR A 99 0.66 -5.93 1.67
C THR A 99 1.36 -7.19 2.15
N TRP A 100 0.90 -8.36 1.74
CA TRP A 100 1.44 -9.66 2.17
C TRP A 100 2.43 -10.28 1.17
N SER A 101 2.64 -9.63 0.05
CA SER A 101 3.44 -10.13 -1.06
C SER A 101 4.91 -10.36 -0.68
N GLN A 102 5.43 -11.52 -1.03
CA GLN A 102 6.85 -11.85 -0.91
C GLN A 102 7.76 -10.89 -1.70
N SER A 103 7.25 -10.28 -2.76
CA SER A 103 8.01 -9.43 -3.69
C SER A 103 7.53 -7.98 -3.73
N ALA A 104 6.67 -7.57 -2.78
CA ALA A 104 6.05 -6.23 -2.79
C ALA A 104 5.37 -5.92 -4.14
N CYS A 105 4.54 -6.84 -4.62
CA CYS A 105 3.80 -6.80 -5.88
C CYS A 105 4.67 -6.90 -7.17
N LYS A 106 6.00 -7.05 -7.05
CA LYS A 106 6.85 -7.12 -8.24
C LYS A 106 6.58 -8.37 -9.08
N THR A 107 6.47 -9.55 -8.46
CA THR A 107 6.19 -10.80 -9.16
C THR A 107 4.84 -10.75 -9.89
N PHE A 108 3.82 -10.09 -9.31
CA PHE A 108 2.57 -9.83 -10.01
C PHE A 108 2.82 -9.05 -11.30
N ASN A 109 3.56 -7.93 -11.21
CA ASN A 109 3.88 -7.11 -12.38
C ASN A 109 4.72 -7.86 -13.43
N ASP A 110 5.65 -8.72 -13.01
CA ASP A 110 6.44 -9.54 -13.92
C ASP A 110 5.58 -10.57 -14.68
N LEU A 111 4.54 -11.13 -14.03
CA LEU A 111 3.66 -12.15 -14.61
C LEU A 111 2.57 -11.58 -15.54
N TRP A 112 2.02 -10.41 -15.23
CA TRP A 112 0.91 -9.81 -15.98
C TRP A 112 1.26 -8.49 -16.67
N GLY A 113 2.48 -7.99 -16.51
CA GLY A 113 3.02 -6.83 -17.19
C GLY A 113 2.69 -5.49 -16.56
N ALA A 114 1.58 -5.39 -15.81
CA ALA A 114 1.17 -4.17 -15.10
C ALA A 114 0.15 -4.49 -13.98
N ASP A 115 0.02 -3.59 -13.02
CA ASP A 115 -0.97 -3.64 -11.95
C ASP A 115 -2.23 -2.80 -12.23
N ARG A 116 -2.42 -2.43 -13.50
CA ARG A 116 -3.56 -1.69 -14.02
C ARG A 116 -3.83 -2.06 -15.47
N PHE A 117 -5.05 -1.82 -15.96
CA PHE A 117 -5.40 -2.09 -17.34
C PHE A 117 -6.43 -1.08 -17.89
N VAL A 118 -6.50 -0.98 -19.20
CA VAL A 118 -7.59 -0.34 -19.93
C VAL A 118 -7.83 -1.06 -21.26
N PHE A 119 -9.09 -1.29 -21.59
CA PHE A 119 -9.48 -1.75 -22.91
C PHE A 119 -10.83 -1.17 -23.32
N THR A 120 -11.16 -1.29 -24.58
CA THR A 120 -12.41 -0.80 -25.15
C THR A 120 -13.13 -1.92 -25.86
N VAL A 121 -14.43 -2.05 -25.61
CA VAL A 121 -15.33 -3.00 -26.31
C VAL A 121 -16.59 -2.27 -26.75
N GLY A 122 -16.79 -2.10 -28.07
CA GLY A 122 -17.85 -1.26 -28.60
C GLY A 122 -17.78 0.16 -28.02
N ASP A 123 -18.86 0.61 -27.41
CA ASP A 123 -18.95 1.92 -26.77
C ASP A 123 -18.66 1.90 -25.26
N LEU A 124 -18.02 0.85 -24.75
CA LEU A 124 -17.65 0.71 -23.36
C LEU A 124 -16.12 0.72 -23.20
N VAL A 125 -15.59 1.63 -22.38
CA VAL A 125 -14.22 1.64 -21.89
C VAL A 125 -14.20 0.97 -20.52
N VAL A 126 -13.36 -0.03 -20.34
CA VAL A 126 -13.16 -0.72 -19.05
C VAL A 126 -11.77 -0.38 -18.54
N VAL A 127 -11.68 0.11 -17.31
CA VAL A 127 -10.43 0.48 -16.66
C VAL A 127 -10.32 -0.14 -15.28
N GLY A 128 -9.16 -0.72 -14.97
CA GLY A 128 -8.87 -1.31 -13.67
C GLY A 128 -7.57 -0.78 -13.09
N MET A 129 -7.52 -0.58 -11.76
CA MET A 129 -6.34 -0.05 -11.09
C MET A 129 -6.07 -0.75 -9.77
N ASN A 130 -4.77 -0.92 -9.47
CA ASN A 130 -4.29 -1.32 -8.16
C ASN A 130 -4.62 -0.22 -7.13
N CYS A 131 -5.19 -0.61 -6.01
CA CYS A 131 -5.52 0.29 -4.91
C CYS A 131 -4.90 -0.13 -3.57
N GLY A 132 -3.84 -0.91 -3.59
CA GLY A 132 -3.14 -1.35 -2.38
C GLY A 132 -4.04 -2.17 -1.42
N PRO A 133 -3.90 -1.99 -0.09
CA PRO A 133 -2.83 -1.22 0.56
C PRO A 133 -1.45 -1.75 0.21
N PHE A 134 -0.52 -0.84 0.00
CA PHE A 134 0.87 -1.20 -0.28
C PHE A 134 1.60 -1.61 1.00
N MET A 135 2.86 -2.06 0.87
CA MET A 135 3.69 -2.43 2.03
C MET A 135 3.71 -1.32 3.10
N LYS A 136 3.54 -1.70 4.35
CA LYS A 136 3.49 -0.84 5.55
C LYS A 136 2.22 0.01 5.71
N MET A 137 1.32 0.05 4.75
CA MET A 137 0.06 0.80 4.84
C MET A 137 -1.03 0.02 5.57
N GLY A 138 -1.99 0.75 6.16
CA GLY A 138 -3.19 0.19 6.76
C GLY A 138 -4.39 0.17 5.83
N ASP A 139 -4.59 1.26 5.10
CA ASP A 139 -5.73 1.49 4.21
C ASP A 139 -5.33 1.36 2.74
N GLY A 140 -6.32 1.14 1.86
CA GLY A 140 -6.11 1.19 0.42
C GLY A 140 -5.65 2.58 -0.05
N HIS A 141 -4.93 2.62 -1.16
CA HIS A 141 -4.42 3.86 -1.77
C HIS A 141 -4.24 3.69 -3.27
N ILE A 142 -4.65 4.65 -4.06
CA ILE A 142 -4.33 4.72 -5.49
C ILE A 142 -3.11 5.61 -5.67
N LYS A 143 -2.06 5.06 -6.29
CA LYS A 143 -0.80 5.77 -6.48
C LYS A 143 -1.00 7.07 -7.28
N GLN A 144 -0.20 8.09 -6.97
CA GLN A 144 -0.28 9.40 -7.63
C GLN A 144 -0.12 9.31 -9.16
N GLU A 145 0.85 8.51 -9.62
CA GLU A 145 1.06 8.27 -11.04
C GLU A 145 -0.10 7.51 -11.71
N ASP A 146 -0.87 6.73 -10.95
CA ASP A 146 -2.03 6.01 -11.46
C ASP A 146 -3.23 6.94 -11.60
N LEU A 147 -3.41 7.90 -10.68
CA LEU A 147 -4.41 8.96 -10.81
C LEU A 147 -4.12 9.83 -12.03
N ILE A 148 -2.87 10.24 -12.23
CA ILE A 148 -2.43 10.99 -13.41
C ILE A 148 -2.67 10.18 -14.70
N TRP A 149 -2.30 8.90 -14.70
CA TRP A 149 -2.53 8.01 -15.82
C TRP A 149 -4.01 7.83 -16.13
N LEU A 150 -4.86 7.68 -15.10
CA LEU A 150 -6.29 7.48 -15.26
C LEU A 150 -6.94 8.66 -15.98
N ASP A 151 -6.69 9.88 -15.51
CA ASP A 151 -7.25 11.10 -16.12
C ASP A 151 -6.81 11.22 -17.57
N LYS A 152 -5.53 10.99 -17.85
CA LYS A 152 -4.98 10.98 -19.20
C LYS A 152 -5.64 9.92 -20.08
N ILE A 153 -5.66 8.65 -19.65
CA ILE A 153 -6.11 7.55 -20.52
C ILE A 153 -7.62 7.63 -20.79
N LEU A 154 -8.43 8.07 -19.82
CA LEU A 154 -9.85 8.27 -20.02
C LEU A 154 -10.10 9.43 -20.98
N SER A 155 -9.35 10.53 -20.90
CA SER A 155 -9.46 11.64 -21.86
C SER A 155 -9.13 11.23 -23.31
N GLU A 156 -8.20 10.28 -23.48
CA GLU A 156 -7.80 9.75 -24.79
C GLU A 156 -8.80 8.73 -25.35
N LYS A 157 -9.36 7.87 -24.48
CA LYS A 157 -10.17 6.71 -24.89
C LYS A 157 -11.66 6.97 -24.94
N VAL A 158 -12.20 7.80 -24.04
CA VAL A 158 -13.64 8.04 -23.95
C VAL A 158 -14.04 9.07 -24.99
N LYS A 159 -14.85 8.65 -25.97
CA LYS A 159 -15.41 9.51 -27.02
C LYS A 159 -16.87 9.83 -26.70
N PRO A 160 -17.47 10.87 -27.33
CA PRO A 160 -18.89 11.17 -27.16
C PRO A 160 -19.79 9.94 -27.39
N GLY A 161 -20.68 9.67 -26.44
CA GLY A 161 -21.59 8.50 -26.47
C GLY A 161 -21.06 7.25 -25.79
N MET A 162 -19.74 7.14 -25.55
CA MET A 162 -19.17 5.99 -24.85
C MET A 162 -19.46 6.05 -23.33
N LYS A 163 -19.33 4.90 -22.67
CA LYS A 163 -19.49 4.73 -21.22
C LYS A 163 -18.21 4.15 -20.61
N VAL A 164 -18.08 4.25 -19.27
CA VAL A 164 -16.93 3.73 -18.53
C VAL A 164 -17.39 2.73 -17.46
N LEU A 165 -16.70 1.60 -17.35
CA LEU A 165 -16.76 0.67 -16.23
C LEU A 165 -15.41 0.70 -15.51
N SER A 166 -15.39 0.97 -14.21
CA SER A 166 -14.17 0.99 -13.42
C SER A 166 -14.07 -0.23 -12.48
N VAL A 167 -12.85 -0.68 -12.22
CA VAL A 167 -12.55 -1.87 -11.42
C VAL A 167 -11.40 -1.58 -10.46
N ASN A 168 -11.63 -1.83 -9.18
CA ASN A 168 -10.60 -1.87 -8.14
C ASN A 168 -10.78 -3.12 -7.28
N HIS A 169 -9.87 -3.35 -6.33
CA HIS A 169 -10.10 -4.38 -5.32
C HIS A 169 -10.91 -3.83 -4.13
N TYR A 170 -10.55 -2.65 -3.61
CA TYR A 170 -11.31 -1.97 -2.56
C TYR A 170 -12.50 -1.20 -3.12
N PRO A 171 -13.61 -1.07 -2.37
CA PRO A 171 -14.68 -0.15 -2.73
C PRO A 171 -14.19 1.30 -2.67
N ILE A 172 -14.82 2.18 -3.44
CA ILE A 172 -14.53 3.63 -3.41
C ILE A 172 -15.21 4.29 -2.22
N LEU A 173 -14.80 3.87 -1.02
CA LEU A 173 -15.26 4.29 0.29
C LEU A 173 -14.04 4.63 1.17
N ASP A 174 -14.28 4.95 2.44
CA ASP A 174 -13.27 5.47 3.38
C ASP A 174 -12.10 4.50 3.69
N ASP A 175 -12.23 3.21 3.35
CA ASP A 175 -11.15 2.22 3.40
C ASP A 175 -10.09 2.41 2.30
N LEU A 176 -10.37 3.28 1.33
CA LEU A 176 -9.45 3.77 0.31
C LEU A 176 -9.16 5.24 0.61
N ASP A 177 -7.99 5.53 1.19
CA ASP A 177 -7.68 6.82 1.81
C ASP A 177 -7.87 8.02 0.88
N ASN A 178 -7.51 7.89 -0.40
CA ASN A 178 -7.64 8.91 -1.42
C ASN A 178 -8.80 8.67 -2.42
N TYR A 179 -9.86 7.94 -2.00
CA TYR A 179 -10.99 7.65 -2.90
C TYR A 179 -11.64 8.91 -3.51
N ARG A 180 -11.60 10.04 -2.81
CA ARG A 180 -12.19 11.30 -3.30
C ARG A 180 -11.46 11.83 -4.52
N ASP A 181 -10.14 11.74 -4.57
CA ASP A 181 -9.33 12.13 -5.73
C ASP A 181 -9.64 11.23 -6.93
N TYR A 182 -9.81 9.93 -6.68
CA TYR A 182 -10.22 8.97 -7.69
C TYR A 182 -11.63 9.26 -8.22
N VAL A 183 -12.61 9.45 -7.34
CA VAL A 183 -13.99 9.79 -7.68
C VAL A 183 -14.05 11.10 -8.46
N ALA A 184 -13.27 12.12 -8.06
CA ALA A 184 -13.20 13.40 -8.78
C ALA A 184 -12.73 13.23 -10.25
N ILE A 185 -11.83 12.31 -10.52
CA ILE A 185 -11.43 11.95 -11.89
C ILE A 185 -12.55 11.20 -12.60
N LEU A 186 -13.11 10.17 -11.98
CA LEU A 186 -14.17 9.36 -12.57
C LEU A 186 -15.39 10.18 -12.97
N LYS A 187 -15.80 11.18 -12.17
CA LYS A 187 -16.95 12.05 -12.44
C LYS A 187 -16.78 12.96 -13.68
N LYS A 188 -15.58 13.10 -14.22
CA LYS A 188 -15.36 13.78 -15.50
C LYS A 188 -15.86 12.96 -16.70
N TYR A 189 -16.16 11.68 -16.50
CA TYR A 189 -16.49 10.71 -17.54
C TYR A 189 -17.80 9.97 -17.21
N PRO A 190 -18.51 9.43 -18.21
CA PRO A 190 -19.78 8.73 -18.00
C PRO A 190 -19.56 7.31 -17.41
N VAL A 191 -19.17 7.24 -16.15
CA VAL A 191 -18.94 6.00 -15.40
C VAL A 191 -20.28 5.40 -14.98
N ILE A 192 -20.63 4.24 -15.52
CA ILE A 192 -21.94 3.58 -15.30
C ILE A 192 -21.94 2.66 -14.08
N THR A 193 -20.77 2.17 -13.68
CA THR A 193 -20.61 1.32 -12.49
C THR A 193 -19.15 1.17 -12.11
N HIS A 194 -18.92 0.94 -10.83
CA HIS A 194 -17.64 0.55 -10.25
C HIS A 194 -17.75 -0.87 -9.67
N GLN A 195 -16.79 -1.74 -9.99
CA GLN A 195 -16.76 -3.14 -9.52
C GLN A 195 -15.58 -3.33 -8.57
N CYS A 196 -15.82 -4.02 -7.44
CA CYS A 196 -14.77 -4.31 -6.46
C CYS A 196 -15.05 -5.62 -5.71
N GLY A 197 -14.08 -6.10 -4.93
CA GLY A 197 -14.16 -7.26 -4.06
C GLY A 197 -13.97 -6.92 -2.59
N HIS A 198 -12.95 -7.54 -1.96
CA HIS A 198 -12.42 -7.29 -0.62
C HIS A 198 -13.30 -7.75 0.55
N TYR A 199 -14.62 -7.48 0.52
CA TYR A 199 -15.49 -7.80 1.66
C TYR A 199 -16.09 -9.21 1.64
N HIS A 200 -15.81 -10.03 0.64
CA HIS A 200 -16.33 -11.39 0.48
C HIS A 200 -17.85 -11.49 0.58
N ARG A 201 -18.56 -10.46 0.14
CA ARG A 201 -20.02 -10.38 0.22
C ARG A 201 -20.60 -9.53 -0.89
N TRP A 202 -21.83 -9.83 -1.28
CA TRP A 202 -22.60 -9.00 -2.18
C TRP A 202 -23.04 -7.69 -1.52
N ARG A 203 -22.82 -6.57 -2.19
CA ARG A 203 -23.34 -5.28 -1.75
C ARG A 203 -23.40 -4.30 -2.91
N LEU A 204 -24.59 -3.70 -3.13
CA LEU A 204 -24.69 -2.44 -3.89
C LEU A 204 -24.38 -1.28 -2.96
N TYR A 205 -23.67 -0.28 -3.46
CA TYR A 205 -23.41 0.98 -2.79
C TYR A 205 -23.34 2.10 -3.83
N GLU A 206 -23.27 3.32 -3.37
CA GLU A 206 -23.14 4.50 -4.22
C GLU A 206 -22.11 5.45 -3.59
N THR A 207 -21.35 6.12 -4.43
CA THR A 207 -20.45 7.20 -4.03
C THR A 207 -20.57 8.33 -5.01
N ASP A 208 -21.07 9.48 -4.55
CA ASP A 208 -21.27 10.71 -5.36
C ASP A 208 -22.03 10.49 -6.67
N GLY A 209 -23.02 9.57 -6.67
CA GLY A 209 -23.81 9.20 -7.86
C GLY A 209 -23.20 8.07 -8.69
N ILE A 210 -21.99 7.60 -8.38
CA ILE A 210 -21.40 6.42 -9.03
C ILE A 210 -21.94 5.14 -8.38
N ASN A 211 -22.65 4.32 -9.15
CA ASN A 211 -23.10 3.01 -8.69
C ASN A 211 -21.92 2.09 -8.46
N GLY A 212 -21.79 1.52 -7.26
CA GLY A 212 -20.77 0.55 -6.88
C GLY A 212 -21.37 -0.83 -6.63
N LEU A 213 -20.64 -1.89 -7.00
CA LEU A 213 -20.99 -3.28 -6.71
C LEU A 213 -19.77 -3.99 -6.10
N ILE A 214 -19.92 -4.43 -4.85
CA ILE A 214 -19.02 -5.42 -4.26
C ILE A 214 -19.47 -6.79 -4.74
N VAL A 215 -18.58 -7.51 -5.42
CA VAL A 215 -18.85 -8.83 -5.97
C VAL A 215 -18.56 -9.94 -4.96
N ARG A 216 -19.04 -11.15 -5.28
CA ARG A 216 -18.76 -12.32 -4.45
C ARG A 216 -17.29 -12.72 -4.50
N ALA A 217 -16.81 -13.35 -3.42
CA ALA A 217 -15.60 -14.15 -3.42
C ALA A 217 -15.78 -15.46 -4.21
N LEU A 218 -14.66 -16.10 -4.60
CA LEU A 218 -14.69 -17.44 -5.20
C LEU A 218 -15.37 -18.43 -4.24
N ASP A 219 -14.99 -18.41 -2.95
CA ASP A 219 -15.60 -19.17 -1.86
C ASP A 219 -16.37 -18.24 -0.92
N MET A 220 -17.67 -18.48 -0.76
CA MET A 220 -18.52 -17.74 0.18
C MET A 220 -18.57 -18.37 1.58
N GLY A 221 -17.69 -19.35 1.88
CA GLY A 221 -17.53 -19.97 3.20
C GLY A 221 -18.57 -21.05 3.53
N ASN A 222 -19.47 -21.38 2.62
CA ASN A 222 -20.55 -22.37 2.81
C ASN A 222 -20.54 -23.49 1.75
N GLY A 223 -19.44 -23.62 1.00
CA GLY A 223 -19.30 -24.55 -0.12
C GLY A 223 -19.85 -24.02 -1.45
N ASP A 224 -20.34 -22.79 -1.50
CA ASP A 224 -20.80 -22.13 -2.71
C ASP A 224 -19.65 -21.47 -3.47
N TYR A 225 -18.91 -22.26 -4.23
CA TYR A 225 -17.86 -21.75 -5.11
C TYR A 225 -18.46 -21.19 -6.41
N GLY A 226 -17.94 -20.06 -6.86
CA GLY A 226 -18.45 -19.45 -8.08
C GLY A 226 -17.88 -18.06 -8.36
N TYR A 227 -18.52 -17.36 -9.28
CA TYR A 227 -18.13 -16.03 -9.75
C TYR A 227 -19.35 -15.17 -10.06
N THR A 228 -19.12 -13.87 -10.29
CA THR A 228 -20.17 -12.93 -10.70
C THR A 228 -20.29 -12.92 -12.21
N LEU A 229 -21.53 -12.97 -12.74
CA LEU A 229 -21.79 -12.60 -14.13
C LEU A 229 -22.39 -11.20 -14.17
N LEU A 230 -21.83 -10.36 -15.03
CA LEU A 230 -22.28 -8.99 -15.26
C LEU A 230 -22.65 -8.82 -16.73
N ASN A 231 -23.90 -8.44 -16.99
CA ASN A 231 -24.35 -8.09 -18.34
C ASN A 231 -24.56 -6.58 -18.41
N VAL A 232 -23.80 -5.91 -19.27
CA VAL A 232 -23.89 -4.47 -19.53
C VAL A 232 -24.64 -4.26 -20.83
N ASP A 233 -25.89 -3.85 -20.75
CA ASP A 233 -26.73 -3.56 -21.92
C ASP A 233 -26.84 -2.03 -22.14
N LEU A 234 -25.95 -1.52 -22.97
CA LEU A 234 -25.90 -0.08 -23.29
C LEU A 234 -27.15 0.41 -24.04
N LYS A 235 -27.89 -0.48 -24.74
CA LYS A 235 -29.11 -0.09 -25.48
C LYS A 235 -30.29 0.14 -24.54
N SER A 236 -30.48 -0.78 -23.60
CA SER A 236 -31.57 -0.68 -22.61
C SER A 236 -31.22 0.26 -21.45
N ASN A 237 -29.93 0.62 -21.30
CA ASN A 237 -29.36 1.38 -20.19
C ASN A 237 -29.47 0.64 -18.84
N TRP A 238 -29.32 -0.70 -18.87
CA TRP A 238 -29.40 -1.56 -17.69
C TRP A 238 -28.13 -2.39 -17.50
N ILE A 239 -27.82 -2.63 -16.22
CA ILE A 239 -26.83 -3.61 -15.76
C ILE A 239 -27.56 -4.71 -15.01
N HIS A 240 -27.29 -5.96 -15.41
CA HIS A 240 -27.82 -7.15 -14.75
C HIS A 240 -26.70 -7.96 -14.14
N VAL A 241 -26.86 -8.31 -12.87
CA VAL A 241 -25.87 -9.03 -12.06
C VAL A 241 -26.43 -10.37 -11.65
N TYR A 242 -25.67 -11.44 -11.87
CA TYR A 242 -26.05 -12.79 -11.52
C TYR A 242 -25.00 -13.44 -10.62
N ASN A 243 -25.46 -14.22 -9.65
CA ASN A 243 -24.64 -15.16 -8.91
C ASN A 243 -24.48 -16.45 -9.72
N LYS A 244 -23.26 -16.78 -10.12
CA LYS A 244 -22.95 -18.02 -10.81
C LYS A 244 -22.20 -18.96 -9.87
N ILE A 245 -22.93 -19.94 -9.32
CA ILE A 245 -22.33 -21.04 -8.57
C ILE A 245 -21.92 -22.11 -9.59
N LEU A 246 -20.76 -22.74 -9.39
CA LEU A 246 -20.24 -23.78 -10.27
C LEU A 246 -21.27 -24.93 -10.42
N ASP A 247 -21.41 -25.43 -11.64
CA ASP A 247 -22.32 -26.48 -12.02
C ASP A 247 -23.82 -26.16 -11.82
N LYS A 248 -24.21 -24.90 -11.54
CA LYS A 248 -25.59 -24.45 -11.40
C LYS A 248 -25.93 -23.36 -12.41
N ALA A 249 -27.22 -23.21 -12.74
CA ALA A 249 -27.69 -22.08 -13.54
C ALA A 249 -27.42 -20.72 -12.82
N PRO A 250 -27.13 -19.64 -13.57
CA PRO A 250 -26.98 -18.31 -12.98
C PRO A 250 -28.27 -17.85 -12.29
N VAL A 251 -28.18 -17.27 -11.11
CA VAL A 251 -29.29 -16.72 -10.34
C VAL A 251 -29.25 -15.21 -10.38
N PRO A 252 -30.31 -14.51 -10.80
CA PRO A 252 -30.37 -13.06 -10.75
C PRO A 252 -30.16 -12.52 -9.32
N MET A 253 -29.29 -11.52 -9.15
CA MET A 253 -29.02 -10.87 -7.86
C MET A 253 -29.46 -9.43 -7.85
N TYR A 254 -29.05 -8.65 -8.85
CA TYR A 254 -29.36 -7.24 -8.98
C TYR A 254 -29.65 -6.86 -10.43
N ALA A 255 -30.49 -5.87 -10.61
CA ALA A 255 -30.61 -5.14 -11.85
C ALA A 255 -30.78 -3.65 -11.53
N TYR A 256 -30.00 -2.78 -12.17
CA TYR A 256 -30.06 -1.36 -11.96
C TYR A 256 -29.80 -0.59 -13.26
N LYS A 257 -30.38 0.62 -13.34
CA LYS A 257 -30.12 1.53 -14.45
C LYS A 257 -28.73 2.11 -14.34
N MET A 258 -28.08 2.30 -15.46
CA MET A 258 -26.85 3.05 -15.54
C MET A 258 -27.13 4.51 -15.15
N ASN A 259 -26.34 5.03 -14.24
CA ASN A 259 -26.36 6.43 -13.83
C ASN A 259 -25.08 7.12 -14.28
N THR A 260 -25.19 8.33 -14.79
CA THR A 260 -24.06 9.21 -15.12
C THR A 260 -24.32 10.63 -14.64
N GLU A 261 -25.29 10.81 -13.75
CA GLU A 261 -25.56 12.04 -13.04
C GLU A 261 -24.87 11.97 -11.68
N TYR A 262 -23.90 12.85 -11.48
CA TYR A 262 -23.07 12.86 -10.29
C TYR A 262 -23.37 14.08 -9.44
N TYR A 263 -23.06 13.97 -8.17
CA TYR A 263 -23.12 15.07 -7.21
C TYR A 263 -21.84 15.09 -6.36
N ASP A 264 -21.66 16.14 -5.60
CA ASP A 264 -20.59 16.21 -4.61
C ASP A 264 -21.17 15.94 -3.23
N SER A 265 -20.73 14.85 -2.61
CA SER A 265 -21.00 14.67 -1.19
C SER A 265 -20.32 15.76 -0.37
N PRO A 266 -20.91 16.18 0.76
CA PRO A 266 -20.27 17.13 1.63
C PRO A 266 -18.81 16.73 1.90
N ALA A 267 -17.91 17.69 1.80
CA ALA A 267 -16.54 17.45 2.23
C ALA A 267 -16.55 16.95 3.70
N PRO A 268 -15.65 16.02 4.08
CA PRO A 268 -15.47 15.69 5.48
C PRO A 268 -15.32 16.99 6.28
N ALA A 269 -15.77 16.99 7.52
CA ALA A 269 -15.47 18.10 8.41
C ALA A 269 -13.95 18.33 8.37
N SER A 270 -13.55 19.59 8.11
CA SER A 270 -12.13 19.94 8.12
C SER A 270 -11.54 19.54 9.45
N LEU A 271 -10.40 18.86 9.41
CA LEU A 271 -9.64 18.58 10.62
C LEU A 271 -9.31 19.91 11.33
N PRO A 272 -9.23 19.93 12.67
CA PRO A 272 -8.93 21.15 13.41
C PRO A 272 -7.64 21.78 12.88
N THR A 273 -7.69 23.06 12.53
CA THR A 273 -6.48 23.82 12.19
C THR A 273 -6.08 24.65 13.41
N LYS A 274 -4.83 24.50 13.82
CA LYS A 274 -4.25 25.27 14.90
C LYS A 274 -2.82 25.65 14.51
N GLU A 275 -2.50 26.92 14.56
CA GLU A 275 -1.19 27.44 14.28
C GLU A 275 -0.52 27.92 15.56
N ASP A 276 0.80 27.79 15.61
CA ASP A 276 1.64 28.34 16.67
C ASP A 276 2.80 29.09 16.01
N ALA A 277 2.99 30.34 16.37
CA ALA A 277 4.01 31.21 15.79
C ALA A 277 5.45 30.70 15.93
N ARG A 278 5.68 29.78 16.87
CA ARG A 278 6.97 29.09 17.06
C ARG A 278 7.33 28.14 15.93
N PHE A 279 6.37 27.77 15.08
CA PHE A 279 6.58 26.81 13.99
C PHE A 279 6.31 27.43 12.62
N ALA A 280 7.06 26.98 11.63
CA ALA A 280 6.76 27.21 10.22
C ALA A 280 6.70 25.86 9.50
N VAL A 281 5.67 25.66 8.68
CA VAL A 281 5.49 24.47 7.86
C VAL A 281 5.58 24.87 6.39
N GLU A 282 6.49 24.23 5.65
CA GLU A 282 6.78 24.55 4.26
C GLU A 282 6.74 23.28 3.40
N LYS A 283 6.02 23.33 2.26
CA LYS A 283 6.11 22.29 1.24
C LYS A 283 7.38 22.55 0.42
N VAL A 284 8.35 21.66 0.49
CA VAL A 284 9.65 21.82 -0.18
C VAL A 284 9.73 21.05 -1.50
N PHE A 285 8.86 20.06 -1.71
CA PHE A 285 8.87 19.27 -2.96
C PHE A 285 7.53 18.59 -3.21
N ALA A 286 7.24 18.34 -4.51
CA ALA A 286 6.15 17.46 -4.96
C ALA A 286 6.65 16.61 -6.13
N ASP A 287 6.43 15.29 -6.04
CA ASP A 287 6.70 14.32 -7.10
C ASP A 287 5.40 13.99 -7.86
N ASN A 288 5.51 13.54 -9.10
CA ASN A 288 4.39 12.98 -9.86
C ASN A 288 4.18 11.48 -9.58
N ALA A 289 4.79 10.95 -8.54
CA ALA A 289 4.72 9.57 -8.10
C ALA A 289 4.57 9.50 -6.58
N THR A 290 3.92 8.45 -6.10
CA THR A 290 3.75 8.18 -4.68
C THR A 290 5.09 7.97 -3.99
N ILE A 291 5.29 8.58 -2.82
CA ILE A 291 6.47 8.40 -1.97
C ILE A 291 6.10 7.49 -0.81
N PHE A 292 6.53 6.21 -0.84
CA PHE A 292 6.31 5.27 0.26
C PHE A 292 7.43 5.29 1.31
N THR A 293 8.51 5.98 1.05
CA THR A 293 9.68 5.96 1.93
C THR A 293 9.67 7.11 2.93
N ARG A 294 10.15 6.85 4.12
CA ARG A 294 10.67 7.91 4.98
C ARG A 294 11.91 8.53 4.31
N LEU A 295 12.38 9.63 4.83
CA LEU A 295 13.44 10.44 4.24
C LEU A 295 14.82 10.06 4.82
N GLY A 296 15.82 9.88 3.95
CA GLY A 296 17.22 9.91 4.34
C GLY A 296 17.73 11.37 4.31
N LEU A 297 18.43 11.81 5.32
CA LEU A 297 18.92 13.18 5.41
C LEU A 297 20.44 13.25 5.54
N ASP A 298 21.07 14.23 4.91
CA ASP A 298 22.38 14.73 5.28
C ASP A 298 22.35 16.26 5.43
N GLU A 299 23.48 16.91 5.61
CA GLU A 299 23.57 18.36 5.79
C GLU A 299 22.95 19.15 4.63
N LYS A 300 23.03 18.62 3.39
CA LYS A 300 22.69 19.36 2.16
C LYS A 300 21.52 18.78 1.40
N ASN A 301 21.20 17.51 1.59
CA ASN A 301 20.26 16.81 0.74
C ASN A 301 19.20 16.02 1.52
N ILE A 302 18.08 15.80 0.86
CA ILE A 302 17.02 14.87 1.21
C ILE A 302 17.07 13.71 0.21
N TYR A 303 17.05 12.48 0.69
CA TYR A 303 17.02 11.28 -0.14
C TYR A 303 15.71 10.53 0.08
N PHE A 304 15.05 10.14 -0.99
CA PHE A 304 13.77 9.41 -0.92
C PHE A 304 13.59 8.48 -2.10
N GLY A 305 12.72 7.51 -1.95
CA GLY A 305 12.31 6.59 -3.01
C GLY A 305 10.82 6.75 -3.34
N ASN A 306 10.45 6.48 -4.58
CA ASN A 306 9.05 6.55 -5.02
C ASN A 306 8.53 5.23 -5.60
N SER A 307 7.23 5.18 -5.88
CA SER A 307 6.50 4.04 -6.46
C SER A 307 6.93 3.70 -7.88
N LEU A 308 7.47 4.64 -8.63
CA LEU A 308 8.07 4.37 -9.93
C LEU A 308 9.47 3.74 -9.82
N GLY A 309 10.00 3.53 -8.60
CA GLY A 309 11.31 2.92 -8.36
C GLY A 309 12.48 3.88 -8.54
N PHE A 310 12.27 5.19 -8.50
CA PHE A 310 13.36 6.16 -8.49
C PHE A 310 13.78 6.48 -7.06
N CYS A 311 15.07 6.34 -6.76
CA CYS A 311 15.71 6.98 -5.62
C CYS A 311 16.22 8.34 -6.08
N LYS A 312 15.86 9.42 -5.38
CA LYS A 312 16.20 10.79 -5.71
C LYS A 312 16.97 11.46 -4.60
N ALA A 313 17.93 12.31 -4.96
CA ALA A 313 18.57 13.27 -4.05
C ALA A 313 18.06 14.68 -4.36
N LEU A 314 17.41 15.29 -3.40
CA LEU A 314 16.89 16.65 -3.46
C LEU A 314 17.79 17.58 -2.66
N ASP A 315 18.20 18.68 -3.24
CA ASP A 315 18.97 19.72 -2.56
C ASP A 315 18.08 20.51 -1.59
N LYS A 316 18.45 20.60 -0.31
CA LYS A 316 17.66 21.26 0.75
C LYS A 316 17.48 22.77 0.55
N GLN A 317 18.42 23.41 -0.14
CA GLN A 317 18.41 24.87 -0.31
C GLN A 317 17.64 25.29 -1.57
N THR A 318 17.84 24.55 -2.66
CA THR A 318 17.29 24.91 -3.96
C THR A 318 16.01 24.16 -4.31
N HIS A 319 15.68 23.14 -3.53
CA HIS A 319 14.56 22.22 -3.75
C HIS A 319 14.56 21.56 -5.14
N LYS A 320 15.76 21.36 -5.73
CA LYS A 320 15.95 20.72 -7.03
C LYS A 320 16.54 19.33 -6.88
N VAL A 321 16.06 18.41 -7.71
CA VAL A 321 16.64 17.05 -7.83
C VAL A 321 18.03 17.17 -8.44
N LYS A 322 19.05 16.65 -7.72
CA LYS A 322 20.48 16.64 -8.15
C LYS A 322 20.81 15.42 -8.98
N TRP A 323 20.26 14.29 -8.60
CA TRP A 323 20.39 13.03 -9.29
C TRP A 323 19.22 12.10 -8.97
N GLU A 324 19.01 11.13 -9.82
CA GLU A 324 18.08 10.03 -9.61
C GLU A 324 18.69 8.70 -10.06
N TYR A 325 18.30 7.62 -9.38
CA TYR A 325 18.70 6.25 -9.68
C TYR A 325 17.48 5.36 -9.80
N LYS A 326 17.37 4.59 -10.89
CA LYS A 326 16.21 3.74 -11.19
C LYS A 326 16.44 2.28 -10.76
N THR A 327 15.47 1.71 -10.05
CA THR A 327 15.36 0.30 -9.69
C THR A 327 14.27 -0.40 -10.51
N ALA A 328 14.20 -1.72 -10.44
CA ALA A 328 13.19 -2.51 -11.16
C ALA A 328 11.87 -2.69 -10.39
N ALA A 329 11.75 -2.14 -9.16
CA ALA A 329 10.56 -2.22 -8.33
C ALA A 329 10.29 -0.90 -7.60
N MET A 330 9.10 -0.76 -7.03
CA MET A 330 8.75 0.32 -6.10
C MET A 330 9.70 0.33 -4.90
N LEU A 331 9.96 1.52 -4.33
CA LEU A 331 10.82 1.69 -3.16
C LEU A 331 9.98 1.94 -1.92
N TYR A 332 10.22 1.15 -0.88
CA TYR A 332 9.55 1.21 0.41
C TYR A 332 10.49 1.54 1.57
N SER A 333 11.76 1.20 1.41
CA SER A 333 12.79 1.41 2.42
C SER A 333 13.37 2.81 2.34
N ARG A 334 13.54 3.45 3.49
CA ARG A 334 14.29 4.70 3.60
C ARG A 334 15.70 4.51 3.03
N PRO A 335 16.18 5.40 2.12
CA PRO A 335 17.58 5.41 1.74
C PRO A 335 18.48 5.63 2.96
N ALA A 336 19.38 4.70 3.25
CA ALA A 336 20.28 4.78 4.38
C ALA A 336 21.52 5.60 4.00
N VAL A 337 21.72 6.75 4.65
CA VAL A 337 22.74 7.74 4.26
C VAL A 337 23.99 7.63 5.13
N ASP A 338 25.14 7.37 4.50
CA ASP A 338 26.46 7.37 5.11
C ASP A 338 27.31 8.56 4.61
N ARG A 339 28.56 8.62 5.02
CA ARG A 339 29.48 9.70 4.62
C ARG A 339 29.70 9.76 3.11
N LYS A 340 29.86 8.62 2.45
CA LYS A 340 30.19 8.49 1.02
C LYS A 340 29.05 7.93 0.18
N TYR A 341 28.18 7.14 0.78
CA TYR A 341 27.19 6.33 0.07
C TYR A 341 25.78 6.62 0.52
N VAL A 342 24.84 6.42 -0.40
CA VAL A 342 23.45 6.13 -0.09
C VAL A 342 23.28 4.63 -0.30
N VAL A 343 22.98 3.90 0.76
CA VAL A 343 22.68 2.46 0.64
C VAL A 343 21.17 2.30 0.50
N LEU A 344 20.76 1.71 -0.60
CA LEU A 344 19.36 1.59 -1.00
C LEU A 344 18.91 0.14 -0.92
N PRO A 345 18.08 -0.22 0.08
CA PRO A 345 17.39 -1.50 0.10
C PRO A 345 16.21 -1.48 -0.87
N THR A 346 16.05 -2.51 -1.70
CA THR A 346 15.07 -2.51 -2.80
C THR A 346 14.14 -3.71 -2.79
N ALA A 347 12.89 -3.54 -3.24
CA ALA A 347 11.94 -4.63 -3.36
C ALA A 347 12.28 -5.61 -4.50
N ASP A 348 13.12 -5.21 -5.46
CA ASP A 348 13.68 -6.11 -6.49
C ASP A 348 14.87 -6.95 -6.01
N ARG A 349 14.96 -7.19 -4.68
CA ARG A 349 15.91 -8.09 -4.01
C ARG A 349 17.36 -7.64 -4.11
N ARG A 350 17.61 -6.33 -4.13
CA ARG A 350 18.96 -5.79 -4.16
C ARG A 350 19.22 -4.89 -2.97
N LEU A 351 20.45 -4.90 -2.49
CA LEU A 351 20.99 -3.88 -1.59
C LEU A 351 22.06 -3.14 -2.39
N VAL A 352 21.81 -1.86 -2.69
CA VAL A 352 22.59 -1.09 -3.66
C VAL A 352 23.34 0.03 -2.98
N TRP A 353 24.64 0.17 -3.26
CA TRP A 353 25.47 1.31 -2.82
C TRP A 353 25.58 2.32 -3.95
N LEU A 354 25.06 3.50 -3.73
CA LEU A 354 25.15 4.63 -4.64
C LEU A 354 26.22 5.61 -4.13
N ASP A 355 27.04 6.13 -5.05
CA ASP A 355 27.87 7.30 -4.73
C ASP A 355 26.98 8.48 -4.36
N LYS A 356 27.14 9.00 -3.16
CA LYS A 356 26.25 10.03 -2.59
C LYS A 356 26.20 11.31 -3.42
N LYS A 357 27.29 11.66 -4.14
CA LYS A 357 27.37 12.90 -4.91
C LYS A 357 26.71 12.78 -6.29
N SER A 358 26.85 11.63 -6.93
CA SER A 358 26.47 11.44 -8.34
C SER A 358 25.27 10.52 -8.55
N GLY A 359 24.84 9.76 -7.52
CA GLY A 359 23.80 8.74 -7.65
C GLY A 359 24.23 7.51 -8.45
N LYS A 360 25.49 7.38 -8.85
CA LYS A 360 25.98 6.22 -9.59
C LYS A 360 26.08 5.00 -8.69
N GLU A 361 25.63 3.84 -9.22
CA GLU A 361 25.83 2.56 -8.56
C GLU A 361 27.32 2.22 -8.49
N ILE A 362 27.79 1.91 -7.29
CA ILE A 362 29.17 1.51 -6.99
C ILE A 362 29.26 0.02 -6.73
N TYR A 363 28.25 -0.53 -6.03
CA TYR A 363 28.20 -1.94 -5.68
C TYR A 363 26.73 -2.35 -5.47
N ALA A 364 26.41 -3.59 -5.74
CA ALA A 364 25.13 -4.17 -5.37
C ALA A 364 25.28 -5.60 -4.90
N PHE A 365 24.51 -5.97 -3.89
CA PHE A 365 24.32 -7.34 -3.45
C PHE A 365 22.93 -7.82 -3.87
N ASN A 366 22.85 -8.99 -4.50
CA ASN A 366 21.59 -9.64 -4.83
C ASN A 366 21.19 -10.57 -3.68
N ALA A 367 20.01 -10.35 -3.13
CA ALA A 367 19.48 -11.12 -2.02
C ALA A 367 18.44 -12.16 -2.50
N ASP A 368 18.16 -13.11 -1.63
CA ASP A 368 17.13 -14.13 -1.87
C ASP A 368 15.70 -13.55 -1.75
N GLY A 369 15.54 -12.49 -0.96
CA GLY A 369 14.25 -11.84 -0.67
C GLY A 369 14.29 -10.32 -0.78
N SER A 370 13.12 -9.72 -0.88
CA SER A 370 12.94 -8.27 -1.01
C SER A 370 13.25 -7.53 0.28
N TYR A 371 13.69 -6.28 0.16
CA TYR A 371 13.88 -5.36 1.27
C TYR A 371 12.78 -4.29 1.26
N VAL A 372 12.07 -4.19 2.38
CA VAL A 372 11.05 -3.16 2.59
C VAL A 372 11.23 -2.40 3.92
N ALA A 373 12.07 -2.94 4.83
CA ALA A 373 12.40 -2.32 6.10
C ALA A 373 13.36 -1.13 5.92
N ASP A 374 13.22 -0.13 6.76
CA ASP A 374 14.20 0.94 6.86
C ASP A 374 15.48 0.43 7.52
N GLY A 375 16.61 0.60 6.88
CA GLY A 375 17.91 0.29 7.46
C GLY A 375 18.38 1.37 8.45
N VAL A 376 19.14 0.93 9.46
CA VAL A 376 19.77 1.83 10.44
C VAL A 376 21.28 1.72 10.37
N ILE A 377 21.96 2.85 10.28
CA ILE A 377 23.42 2.91 10.26
C ILE A 377 23.94 3.34 11.64
N GLU A 378 24.84 2.54 12.19
CA GLU A 378 25.61 2.92 13.38
C GLU A 378 27.08 2.62 13.16
N LYS A 379 27.95 3.64 13.30
CA LYS A 379 29.43 3.52 13.18
C LYS A 379 29.90 2.80 11.90
N GLY A 380 29.25 3.10 10.76
CA GLY A 380 29.60 2.54 9.46
C GLY A 380 29.10 1.11 9.20
N ILE A 381 28.30 0.57 10.10
CA ILE A 381 27.58 -0.69 9.92
C ILE A 381 26.10 -0.41 9.65
N LEU A 382 25.58 -0.95 8.55
CA LEU A 382 24.17 -0.96 8.24
C LEU A 382 23.53 -2.22 8.83
N TYR A 383 22.43 -2.06 9.56
CA TYR A 383 21.56 -3.11 10.07
C TYR A 383 20.26 -3.09 9.27
N GLN A 384 20.01 -4.18 8.55
CA GLN A 384 18.94 -4.24 7.53
C GLN A 384 18.08 -5.48 7.70
N GLY A 385 16.78 -5.26 7.94
CA GLY A 385 15.75 -6.31 7.86
C GLY A 385 15.28 -6.55 6.43
N GLY A 386 14.88 -7.77 6.13
CA GLY A 386 14.34 -8.17 4.83
C GLY A 386 13.33 -9.30 4.96
N TYR A 387 12.99 -9.93 3.84
CA TYR A 387 12.17 -11.13 3.83
C TYR A 387 12.97 -12.32 4.32
N LYS A 388 12.54 -12.93 5.45
CA LYS A 388 13.15 -14.10 6.11
C LYS A 388 14.62 -13.93 6.50
N THR A 389 15.11 -12.70 6.64
CA THR A 389 16.52 -12.44 6.97
C THR A 389 16.70 -11.11 7.69
N PHE A 390 17.74 -11.05 8.51
CA PHE A 390 18.26 -9.80 9.05
C PHE A 390 19.78 -9.78 8.91
N GLN A 391 20.36 -8.67 8.48
CA GLN A 391 21.76 -8.60 8.07
C GLN A 391 22.47 -7.36 8.64
N ALA A 392 23.78 -7.50 8.91
CA ALA A 392 24.67 -6.38 9.18
C ALA A 392 25.76 -6.29 8.12
N TRP A 393 25.97 -5.09 7.59
CA TRP A 393 26.90 -4.81 6.49
C TRP A 393 27.90 -3.72 6.85
N ASP A 394 29.21 -3.99 6.66
CA ASP A 394 30.25 -2.94 6.66
C ASP A 394 30.12 -2.14 5.36
N ILE A 395 29.63 -0.90 5.50
CA ILE A 395 29.32 -0.04 4.36
C ILE A 395 30.55 0.28 3.53
N ALA A 396 31.66 0.58 4.17
CA ALA A 396 32.89 1.00 3.50
C ALA A 396 33.58 -0.13 2.74
N LYS A 397 33.45 -1.37 3.24
CA LYS A 397 34.04 -2.57 2.64
C LYS A 397 33.08 -3.31 1.72
N HIS A 398 31.80 -2.91 1.65
CA HIS A 398 30.74 -3.62 0.94
C HIS A 398 30.67 -5.11 1.34
N LYS A 399 30.83 -5.38 2.66
CA LYS A 399 30.97 -6.75 3.16
C LYS A 399 29.94 -7.08 4.21
N LEU A 400 29.31 -8.26 4.05
CA LEU A 400 28.44 -8.82 5.07
C LEU A 400 29.27 -9.13 6.32
N VAL A 401 28.82 -8.60 7.47
CA VAL A 401 29.42 -8.84 8.79
C VAL A 401 28.83 -10.11 9.40
N TRP A 402 27.49 -10.18 9.40
CA TRP A 402 26.75 -11.36 9.83
C TRP A 402 25.34 -11.36 9.22
N ARG A 403 24.72 -12.55 9.20
CA ARG A 403 23.35 -12.80 8.75
C ARG A 403 22.62 -13.63 9.81
N PHE A 404 21.34 -13.35 10.02
CA PHE A 404 20.42 -14.04 10.91
C PHE A 404 19.16 -14.42 10.13
N ASP A 405 18.84 -15.73 10.10
CA ASP A 405 17.78 -16.30 9.25
C ASP A 405 16.67 -17.06 10.02
N ASP A 406 16.67 -17.04 11.38
CA ASP A 406 15.55 -17.57 12.19
C ASP A 406 14.36 -16.60 12.17
N ILE A 407 13.84 -16.35 10.97
CA ILE A 407 12.74 -15.45 10.66
C ILE A 407 11.90 -16.08 9.55
N ASP A 408 10.58 -16.21 9.77
CA ASP A 408 9.69 -16.87 8.82
C ASP A 408 8.96 -15.92 7.86
N ASN A 409 9.07 -14.60 8.06
CA ASN A 409 8.39 -13.60 7.22
C ASN A 409 9.18 -12.27 7.23
N TYR A 410 8.56 -11.16 6.80
CA TYR A 410 9.19 -9.85 6.73
C TYR A 410 9.53 -9.24 8.10
N CYS A 411 10.70 -8.58 8.16
CA CYS A 411 10.93 -7.42 9.01
C CYS A 411 10.58 -6.18 8.20
N GLN A 412 9.55 -5.42 8.57
CA GLN A 412 9.12 -4.21 7.83
C GLN A 412 9.52 -2.91 8.53
N ALA A 413 9.59 -2.91 9.86
CA ALA A 413 10.00 -1.75 10.62
C ALA A 413 11.52 -1.57 10.66
N ALA A 414 11.97 -0.35 10.93
CA ALA A 414 13.35 -0.08 11.28
C ALA A 414 13.73 -0.81 12.59
N PRO A 415 14.92 -1.40 12.69
CA PRO A 415 15.40 -1.93 13.96
C PRO A 415 15.80 -0.79 14.92
N VAL A 416 15.76 -1.07 16.21
CA VAL A 416 16.37 -0.20 17.21
C VAL A 416 17.75 -0.73 17.58
N ILE A 417 18.77 0.11 17.42
CA ILE A 417 20.15 -0.20 17.79
C ILE A 417 20.45 0.52 19.10
N ASP A 418 20.64 -0.22 20.17
CA ASP A 418 20.96 0.38 21.46
C ASP A 418 21.95 -0.48 22.25
N GLY A 419 23.06 0.14 22.72
CA GLY A 419 24.14 -0.55 23.40
C GLY A 419 24.74 -1.69 22.56
N GLY A 420 24.59 -2.93 23.04
CA GLY A 420 25.05 -4.16 22.37
C GLY A 420 23.98 -4.89 21.55
N ASP A 421 22.76 -4.33 21.46
CA ASP A 421 21.57 -5.00 20.99
C ASP A 421 21.07 -4.46 19.66
N VAL A 422 20.49 -5.34 18.85
CA VAL A 422 19.63 -5.01 17.70
C VAL A 422 18.24 -5.60 18.01
N ILE A 423 17.24 -4.73 18.15
CA ILE A 423 15.89 -5.13 18.55
C ILE A 423 14.93 -4.83 17.41
N PHE A 424 14.17 -5.84 16.98
CA PHE A 424 13.24 -5.75 15.86
C PHE A 424 12.11 -6.77 15.95
N GLY A 425 10.99 -6.47 15.33
CA GLY A 425 9.88 -7.40 15.11
C GLY A 425 9.86 -7.96 13.68
N ALA A 426 9.15 -9.06 13.51
CA ALA A 426 8.86 -9.62 12.19
C ALA A 426 7.41 -10.12 12.11
N TRP A 427 6.88 -10.28 10.90
CA TRP A 427 5.52 -10.78 10.64
C TRP A 427 5.40 -12.31 10.84
N ASP A 428 6.23 -12.87 11.71
CA ASP A 428 6.23 -14.26 12.17
C ASP A 428 5.88 -14.39 13.65
N THR A 429 5.19 -13.40 14.21
CA THR A 429 4.71 -13.28 15.60
C THR A 429 5.78 -12.93 16.64
N TYR A 430 7.06 -12.81 16.28
CA TYR A 430 8.13 -12.60 17.26
C TYR A 430 8.72 -11.18 17.24
N LEU A 431 8.95 -10.64 18.45
CA LEU A 431 9.93 -9.61 18.74
C LEU A 431 11.24 -10.26 19.15
N ARG A 432 12.38 -9.75 18.66
CA ARG A 432 13.71 -10.33 18.88
C ARG A 432 14.72 -9.31 19.34
N SER A 433 15.68 -9.77 20.14
CA SER A 433 16.96 -9.10 20.36
C SER A 433 18.10 -10.00 19.91
N ILE A 434 19.00 -9.44 19.12
CA ILE A 434 20.22 -10.12 18.67
C ILE A 434 21.45 -9.31 19.06
N ASN A 435 22.56 -9.98 19.32
CA ASN A 435 23.81 -9.33 19.65
C ASN A 435 24.36 -8.58 18.44
N LYS A 436 24.57 -7.29 18.59
CA LYS A 436 24.97 -6.37 17.52
C LYS A 436 26.27 -6.76 16.80
N LYS A 437 27.23 -7.36 17.53
CA LYS A 437 28.54 -7.72 16.97
C LYS A 437 28.54 -9.08 16.27
N SER A 438 27.81 -10.05 16.84
CA SER A 438 27.89 -11.45 16.40
C SER A 438 26.67 -11.93 15.59
N GLY A 439 25.57 -11.19 15.59
CA GLY A 439 24.31 -11.61 14.98
C GLY A 439 23.61 -12.77 15.71
N LYS A 440 24.08 -13.15 16.91
CA LYS A 440 23.49 -14.26 17.67
C LYS A 440 22.25 -13.81 18.42
N LEU A 441 21.20 -14.65 18.37
CA LEU A 441 19.96 -14.45 19.13
C LEU A 441 20.28 -14.39 20.63
N GLN A 442 19.75 -13.37 21.30
CA GLN A 442 19.80 -13.21 22.75
C GLN A 442 18.49 -13.68 23.38
N TRP A 443 17.38 -13.20 22.83
CA TRP A 443 16.04 -13.64 23.21
C TRP A 443 15.03 -13.39 22.07
N LYS A 444 13.92 -14.12 22.13
CA LYS A 444 12.71 -13.83 21.34
C LYS A 444 11.48 -13.90 22.24
N TRP A 445 10.54 -13.00 22.00
CA TRP A 445 9.27 -12.92 22.71
C TRP A 445 8.11 -13.00 21.69
N ASN A 446 7.03 -13.69 22.08
CA ASN A 446 5.82 -13.83 21.29
C ASN A 446 4.61 -13.36 22.13
N ASN A 447 3.66 -12.70 21.49
CA ASN A 447 2.46 -12.18 22.16
C ASN A 447 1.36 -13.23 22.47
N GLY A 448 1.65 -14.52 22.27
CA GLY A 448 0.70 -15.61 22.46
C GLY A 448 -0.25 -15.82 21.29
N LYS A 449 -0.03 -15.13 20.17
CA LYS A 449 -0.79 -15.31 18.93
C LYS A 449 -0.03 -16.19 17.94
N THR A 450 -0.80 -16.91 17.12
CA THR A 450 -0.26 -17.77 16.05
C THR A 450 -0.55 -17.20 14.65
N VAL A 451 -1.37 -16.15 14.56
CA VAL A 451 -1.75 -15.51 13.31
C VAL A 451 -0.78 -14.35 13.04
N ASN A 452 -0.15 -14.35 11.88
CA ASN A 452 0.84 -13.36 11.48
C ASN A 452 0.32 -11.92 11.53
N LEU A 453 -0.97 -11.69 11.28
CA LEU A 453 -1.62 -10.38 11.38
C LEU A 453 -1.39 -9.68 12.75
N PHE A 454 -1.15 -10.43 13.82
CA PHE A 454 -0.92 -9.87 15.17
C PHE A 454 0.57 -9.72 15.52
N SER A 455 1.45 -9.83 14.54
CA SER A 455 2.90 -9.73 14.73
C SER A 455 3.38 -8.29 14.93
N PRO A 456 4.50 -8.07 15.63
CA PRO A 456 5.15 -6.76 15.72
C PRO A 456 5.96 -6.41 14.46
N GLY A 457 5.56 -6.87 13.27
CA GLY A 457 6.34 -6.81 12.04
C GLY A 457 6.60 -5.41 11.49
N ASN A 458 5.67 -4.48 11.71
CA ASN A 458 5.81 -3.07 11.30
C ASN A 458 5.93 -2.12 12.51
N VAL A 459 6.31 -2.63 13.67
CA VAL A 459 6.47 -1.82 14.89
C VAL A 459 7.93 -1.45 15.10
N VAL A 460 8.23 -0.16 15.25
CA VAL A 460 9.49 0.30 15.83
C VAL A 460 9.33 0.26 17.36
N PRO A 461 9.99 -0.68 18.07
CA PRO A 461 9.80 -0.81 19.51
C PRO A 461 10.44 0.35 20.26
N VAL A 462 9.88 0.73 21.41
CA VAL A 462 10.47 1.73 22.30
C VAL A 462 11.43 1.04 23.25
N VAL A 463 12.72 1.31 23.11
CA VAL A 463 13.78 0.74 23.97
C VAL A 463 14.12 1.72 25.07
N ALA A 464 13.88 1.36 26.32
CA ALA A 464 14.26 2.05 27.53
C ALA A 464 15.51 1.40 28.19
N ALA A 465 15.95 1.90 29.34
CA ALA A 465 17.16 1.41 30.00
C ALA A 465 17.10 -0.10 30.32
N ASP A 466 15.98 -0.58 30.84
CA ASP A 466 15.80 -1.94 31.35
C ASP A 466 14.70 -2.74 30.63
N LYS A 467 13.94 -2.13 29.71
CA LYS A 467 12.81 -2.78 29.04
C LYS A 467 12.62 -2.33 27.59
N VAL A 468 11.83 -3.10 26.88
CA VAL A 468 11.35 -2.81 25.54
C VAL A 468 9.84 -2.76 25.56
N VAL A 469 9.24 -1.64 25.13
CA VAL A 469 7.79 -1.48 25.00
C VAL A 469 7.39 -1.67 23.54
N VAL A 470 6.35 -2.48 23.33
CA VAL A 470 5.80 -2.79 22.00
C VAL A 470 4.28 -2.81 22.05
N VAL A 471 3.64 -2.36 20.98
CA VAL A 471 2.20 -2.56 20.73
C VAL A 471 2.06 -3.07 19.30
N ALA A 472 1.71 -4.33 19.18
CA ALA A 472 1.44 -4.97 17.88
C ALA A 472 -0.04 -4.75 17.46
N PRO A 473 -0.46 -5.19 16.26
CA PRO A 473 -1.86 -5.11 15.84
C PRO A 473 -2.88 -5.83 16.73
N ASP A 474 -2.43 -6.63 17.72
CA ASP A 474 -3.28 -7.17 18.78
C ASP A 474 -3.78 -6.10 19.79
N ARG A 475 -3.25 -4.85 19.67
CA ARG A 475 -3.65 -3.66 20.45
C ARG A 475 -3.41 -3.81 21.95
N VAL A 476 -2.39 -4.57 22.34
CA VAL A 476 -2.02 -4.79 23.73
C VAL A 476 -0.64 -4.20 24.00
N ALA A 477 -0.57 -3.15 24.82
CA ALA A 477 0.71 -2.59 25.24
C ALA A 477 1.47 -3.61 26.10
N THR A 478 2.72 -3.85 25.75
CA THR A 478 3.53 -4.88 26.40
C THR A 478 4.92 -4.34 26.69
N ALA A 479 5.43 -4.59 27.89
CA ALA A 479 6.84 -4.41 28.18
C ALA A 479 7.51 -5.77 28.46
N VAL A 480 8.67 -5.94 27.84
CA VAL A 480 9.55 -7.09 28.12
C VAL A 480 10.87 -6.60 28.70
N ASP A 481 11.45 -7.40 29.57
CA ASP A 481 12.80 -7.13 30.11
C ASP A 481 13.82 -7.14 28.98
N ARG A 482 14.59 -6.09 28.87
CA ARG A 482 15.50 -5.87 27.75
C ARG A 482 16.59 -6.93 27.65
N LYS A 483 17.06 -7.51 28.77
CA LYS A 483 18.15 -8.50 28.78
C LYS A 483 17.66 -9.92 28.53
N SER A 484 16.50 -10.27 29.05
CA SER A 484 15.99 -11.65 29.03
C SER A 484 14.84 -11.89 28.08
N GLY A 485 14.17 -10.83 27.58
CA GLY A 485 12.94 -10.94 26.80
C GLY A 485 11.72 -11.42 27.61
N LYS A 486 11.83 -11.54 28.93
CA LYS A 486 10.70 -11.93 29.78
C LYS A 486 9.68 -10.81 29.86
N GLN A 487 8.41 -11.15 29.70
CA GLN A 487 7.31 -10.20 29.85
C GLN A 487 7.28 -9.65 31.28
N ILE A 488 7.32 -8.33 31.41
CA ILE A 488 7.19 -7.61 32.69
C ILE A 488 5.71 -7.33 32.96
N TRP A 489 5.04 -6.68 31.99
CA TRP A 489 3.63 -6.41 32.04
C TRP A 489 3.01 -6.47 30.64
N ARG A 490 1.70 -6.70 30.58
CA ARG A 490 0.92 -6.69 29.35
C ARG A 490 -0.47 -6.18 29.66
N GLU A 491 -0.85 -5.07 29.06
CA GLU A 491 -2.08 -4.36 29.35
C GLU A 491 -2.90 -4.15 28.09
N LYS A 492 -4.10 -4.70 28.07
CA LYS A 492 -5.11 -4.37 27.08
C LYS A 492 -5.83 -3.11 27.57
N ASN A 493 -5.30 -1.96 27.23
CA ASN A 493 -5.87 -0.67 27.60
C ASN A 493 -7.03 -0.27 26.67
N GLU A 494 -7.78 0.75 27.07
CA GLU A 494 -8.86 1.36 26.28
C GLU A 494 -8.30 2.05 25.02
N ASN A 495 -7.03 2.42 25.04
CA ASN A 495 -6.36 3.10 23.93
C ASN A 495 -6.07 2.07 22.84
N LYS A 496 -6.74 2.21 21.71
CA LYS A 496 -6.59 1.32 20.56
C LYS A 496 -5.31 1.69 19.76
N VAL A 497 -4.15 1.49 20.38
CA VAL A 497 -2.86 1.72 19.70
C VAL A 497 -2.60 0.59 18.72
N ARG A 498 -2.08 0.93 17.57
CA ARG A 498 -1.60 0.01 16.57
C ARG A 498 -0.35 0.58 15.90
N GLU A 499 0.82 -0.02 16.20
CA GLU A 499 2.10 0.19 15.48
C GLU A 499 2.71 1.60 15.52
N SER A 500 1.94 2.66 15.83
CA SER A 500 2.40 4.06 15.82
C SER A 500 3.04 4.44 17.15
N LEU A 501 4.28 4.01 17.37
CA LEU A 501 5.02 4.29 18.59
C LEU A 501 6.13 5.33 18.40
N GLY A 502 6.53 5.95 19.50
CA GLY A 502 7.68 6.85 19.62
C GLY A 502 8.26 6.84 21.01
N ARG A 503 9.47 7.37 21.15
CA ARG A 503 10.20 7.45 22.40
C ARG A 503 10.51 8.89 22.75
N SER A 504 10.39 9.26 24.05
CA SER A 504 10.91 10.54 24.53
C SER A 504 12.43 10.62 24.42
N GLU A 505 12.97 11.83 24.29
CA GLU A 505 14.42 12.04 24.19
C GLU A 505 15.17 11.49 25.42
N ASP A 506 14.60 11.60 26.63
CA ASP A 506 15.17 11.04 27.85
C ASP A 506 14.90 9.54 28.05
N GLY A 507 14.08 8.93 27.19
CA GLY A 507 13.75 7.51 27.20
C GLY A 507 12.78 7.07 28.29
N LYS A 508 12.16 8.00 29.02
CA LYS A 508 11.24 7.66 30.12
C LYS A 508 9.79 7.55 29.72
N VAL A 509 9.46 7.97 28.49
CA VAL A 509 8.11 7.93 27.95
C VAL A 509 8.09 7.17 26.63
N ALA A 510 7.10 6.29 26.50
CA ALA A 510 6.69 5.72 25.21
C ALA A 510 5.43 6.46 24.75
N TYR A 511 5.52 7.11 23.61
CA TYR A 511 4.37 7.73 22.95
C TYR A 511 3.68 6.76 22.02
N ALA A 512 2.37 6.94 21.85
CA ALA A 512 1.61 6.20 20.86
C ALA A 512 0.46 7.04 20.29
N LYS A 513 0.30 7.05 18.97
CA LYS A 513 -0.92 7.54 18.32
C LYS A 513 -1.96 6.43 18.32
N THR A 514 -3.16 6.72 18.79
CA THR A 514 -4.24 5.75 18.87
C THR A 514 -5.08 5.73 17.60
N MET A 515 -5.87 4.67 17.41
CA MET A 515 -6.85 4.58 16.32
C MET A 515 -8.07 5.49 16.53
N ASP A 516 -8.22 6.08 17.72
CA ASP A 516 -9.27 7.07 18.03
C ASP A 516 -8.74 8.51 17.86
N GLY A 517 -7.52 8.68 17.28
CA GLY A 517 -6.94 9.99 16.99
C GLY A 517 -6.38 10.72 18.19
N GLU A 518 -6.02 10.01 19.26
CA GLU A 518 -5.38 10.56 20.45
C GLU A 518 -3.86 10.29 20.40
N LEU A 519 -3.06 11.15 21.01
CA LEU A 519 -1.69 10.88 21.41
C LEU A 519 -1.66 10.50 22.89
N VAL A 520 -1.12 9.33 23.19
CA VAL A 520 -0.98 8.85 24.57
C VAL A 520 0.47 8.71 24.96
N ALA A 521 0.79 9.02 26.21
CA ALA A 521 2.12 8.90 26.82
C ALA A 521 2.08 7.84 27.93
N MET A 522 2.92 6.82 27.79
CA MET A 522 3.06 5.70 28.72
C MET A 522 4.43 5.77 29.39
N SER A 523 4.49 5.54 30.71
CA SER A 523 5.77 5.45 31.41
C SER A 523 6.56 4.22 30.98
N THR A 524 7.85 4.40 30.70
CA THR A 524 8.79 3.28 30.57
C THR A 524 9.41 2.86 31.89
N GLU A 525 9.14 3.60 32.99
CA GLU A 525 9.65 3.30 34.31
C GLU A 525 8.70 2.40 35.11
N GLY A 526 9.23 1.64 36.08
CA GLY A 526 8.46 0.73 36.94
C GLY A 526 8.09 -0.60 36.24
N ASN A 527 7.42 -1.49 37.00
CA ASN A 527 7.10 -2.85 36.57
C ASN A 527 5.61 -3.07 36.27
N SER A 528 4.85 -2.00 36.10
CA SER A 528 3.44 -2.02 35.73
C SER A 528 3.17 -0.98 34.65
N TYR A 529 2.14 -1.19 33.86
CA TYR A 529 1.64 -0.19 32.93
C TYR A 529 1.20 1.08 33.67
N LYS A 530 1.59 2.25 33.17
CA LYS A 530 1.17 3.54 33.70
C LYS A 530 0.94 4.51 32.56
N LEU A 531 -0.31 4.92 32.34
CA LEU A 531 -0.65 6.05 31.51
C LEU A 531 -0.25 7.34 32.24
N LEU A 532 0.52 8.22 31.59
CA LEU A 532 0.92 9.51 32.14
C LEU A 532 -0.06 10.61 31.76
N TRP A 533 -0.37 10.71 30.48
CA TRP A 533 -1.32 11.68 29.92
C TRP A 533 -1.81 11.22 28.54
N LYS A 534 -2.86 11.87 28.06
CA LYS A 534 -3.36 11.75 26.71
C LYS A 534 -3.84 13.10 26.18
N THR A 535 -3.78 13.29 24.87
CA THR A 535 -4.21 14.51 24.19
C THR A 535 -5.02 14.09 22.96
N ASP A 536 -6.23 14.62 22.83
CA ASP A 536 -7.02 14.47 21.61
C ASP A 536 -6.41 15.34 20.51
N LEU A 537 -6.07 14.72 19.37
CA LEU A 537 -5.51 15.38 18.20
C LEU A 537 -6.62 15.85 17.23
N GLY A 538 -7.88 15.51 17.51
CA GLY A 538 -9.03 15.84 16.68
C GLY A 538 -9.07 15.10 15.33
N LEU A 539 -8.33 13.99 15.19
CA LEU A 539 -8.19 13.26 13.93
C LEU A 539 -9.35 12.30 13.64
N GLY A 540 -10.12 11.91 14.69
CA GLY A 540 -11.12 10.87 14.58
C GLY A 540 -10.48 9.49 14.37
N TYR A 541 -11.08 8.65 13.50
CA TYR A 541 -10.55 7.32 13.24
C TYR A 541 -9.23 7.36 12.47
N GLU A 542 -8.21 6.72 13.04
CA GLU A 542 -6.85 6.62 12.52
C GLU A 542 -6.41 5.16 12.41
N HIS A 543 -6.06 4.72 11.20
CA HIS A 543 -5.60 3.35 10.95
C HIS A 543 -4.15 3.28 10.43
N ALA A 544 -3.61 4.42 9.95
CA ALA A 544 -2.27 4.48 9.38
C ALA A 544 -1.18 4.41 10.45
N PRO A 545 -0.19 3.51 10.31
CA PRO A 545 0.98 3.48 11.18
C PRO A 545 1.92 4.65 10.86
N CYS A 546 2.05 5.60 11.77
CA CYS A 546 3.00 6.69 11.68
C CYS A 546 3.91 6.69 12.91
N ILE A 547 5.22 6.70 12.70
CA ILE A 547 6.18 6.78 13.81
C ILE A 547 6.09 8.16 14.44
N VAL A 548 5.86 8.19 15.76
CA VAL A 548 5.82 9.39 16.58
C VAL A 548 7.25 9.73 17.00
N ILE A 549 7.64 11.00 16.94
CA ILE A 549 8.94 11.46 17.45
C ILE A 549 8.76 12.56 18.47
N GLU A 550 9.65 12.64 19.46
CA GLU A 550 9.86 13.84 20.28
C GLU A 550 11.13 14.54 19.83
N HIS A 551 11.05 15.85 19.67
CA HIS A 551 12.20 16.70 19.38
C HIS A 551 12.04 18.06 20.04
N ASP A 552 13.07 18.50 20.78
CA ASP A 552 13.11 19.77 21.52
C ASP A 552 11.88 20.00 22.41
N GLY A 553 11.39 18.93 23.09
CA GLY A 553 10.24 18.99 23.98
C GLY A 553 8.87 19.05 23.28
N PHE A 554 8.82 18.76 21.98
CA PHE A 554 7.57 18.65 21.21
C PHE A 554 7.43 17.27 20.57
N VAL A 555 6.20 16.76 20.61
CA VAL A 555 5.87 15.45 20.05
C VAL A 555 5.14 15.63 18.72
N TYR A 556 5.69 15.04 17.65
CA TYR A 556 5.17 15.13 16.29
C TYR A 556 4.44 13.84 15.93
N ALA A 557 3.22 13.96 15.45
CA ALA A 557 2.41 12.85 14.95
C ALA A 557 1.77 13.21 13.61
N GLY A 558 1.70 12.25 12.71
CA GLY A 558 1.05 12.36 11.40
C GLY A 558 -0.22 11.53 11.33
N SER A 559 -1.16 11.93 10.46
CA SER A 559 -2.41 11.21 10.23
C SER A 559 -2.45 10.50 8.88
N ARG A 560 -3.46 9.67 8.68
CA ARG A 560 -3.77 9.01 7.40
C ARG A 560 -4.23 9.99 6.31
N HIS A 561 -4.68 11.18 6.70
CA HIS A 561 -5.15 12.22 5.78
C HIS A 561 -4.22 13.44 5.75
N GLY A 562 -2.93 13.25 6.00
CA GLY A 562 -1.92 14.29 5.82
C GLY A 562 -1.92 15.39 6.87
N GLN A 563 -2.54 15.19 8.04
CA GLN A 563 -2.51 16.16 9.14
C GLN A 563 -1.22 16.02 9.95
N LEU A 564 -0.53 17.14 10.16
CA LEU A 564 0.53 17.28 11.17
C LEU A 564 -0.10 17.68 12.50
N SER A 565 0.22 16.96 13.55
CA SER A 565 -0.09 17.33 14.93
C SER A 565 1.20 17.49 15.73
N ILE A 566 1.35 18.63 16.45
CA ILE A 566 2.47 18.85 17.37
C ILE A 566 1.89 19.09 18.76
N VAL A 567 2.34 18.30 19.72
CA VAL A 567 1.96 18.40 21.13
C VAL A 567 3.16 18.85 21.96
N ASP A 568 2.98 19.84 22.80
CA ASP A 568 3.99 20.28 23.77
C ASP A 568 4.09 19.24 24.89
N ALA A 569 5.25 18.60 25.03
CA ALA A 569 5.46 17.48 25.96
C ALA A 569 5.37 17.89 27.45
N ALA A 570 5.61 19.15 27.77
CA ALA A 570 5.55 19.66 29.16
C ALA A 570 4.13 20.06 29.58
N THR A 571 3.37 20.67 28.67
CA THR A 571 2.00 21.14 28.95
C THR A 571 0.92 20.15 28.51
N HIS A 572 1.29 19.15 27.71
CA HIS A 572 0.42 18.14 27.09
C HIS A 572 -0.64 18.74 26.15
N GLN A 573 -0.41 19.97 25.66
CA GLN A 573 -1.37 20.67 24.79
C GLN A 573 -1.03 20.47 23.32
N LEU A 574 -2.03 20.21 22.50
CA LEU A 574 -1.91 20.31 21.05
C LEU A 574 -1.61 21.77 20.70
N VAL A 575 -0.43 22.05 20.12
CA VAL A 575 0.00 23.40 19.76
C VAL A 575 -0.10 23.67 18.27
N VAL A 576 0.14 22.66 17.43
CA VAL A 576 -0.05 22.74 15.98
C VAL A 576 -0.96 21.61 15.51
N SER A 577 -1.90 21.95 14.65
CA SER A 577 -2.70 21.05 13.84
C SER A 577 -2.78 21.65 12.44
N TYR A 578 -2.03 21.08 11.48
CA TYR A 578 -1.81 21.68 10.16
C TYR A 578 -2.05 20.65 9.04
N PRO A 579 -2.96 20.96 8.08
CA PRO A 579 -3.22 20.11 6.93
C PRO A 579 -2.09 20.23 5.90
N MET A 580 -1.23 19.22 5.79
CA MET A 580 -0.14 19.17 4.82
C MET A 580 -0.59 18.61 3.47
N GLY A 581 -1.56 17.69 3.47
CA GLY A 581 -2.03 17.00 2.28
C GLY A 581 -3.32 16.21 2.55
N THR A 582 -3.58 15.19 1.75
CA THR A 582 -4.78 14.35 1.80
C THR A 582 -4.49 12.88 2.07
N SER A 583 -3.21 12.49 2.09
CA SER A 583 -2.77 11.11 2.25
C SER A 583 -1.81 10.93 3.44
N GLU A 584 -1.56 9.68 3.81
CA GLU A 584 -0.77 9.28 4.97
C GLU A 584 0.62 9.93 5.05
N VAL A 585 0.99 10.33 6.26
CA VAL A 585 2.35 10.79 6.60
C VAL A 585 3.23 9.60 6.90
N ASN A 586 4.30 9.38 6.12
CA ASN A 586 5.22 8.23 6.27
C ASN A 586 6.02 8.23 7.58
N GLY A 587 6.22 9.40 8.19
CA GLY A 587 6.98 9.59 9.41
C GLY A 587 7.91 10.79 9.33
N PHE A 588 8.57 11.09 10.43
CA PHE A 588 9.38 12.31 10.63
C PHE A 588 10.85 11.97 10.77
N GLU A 589 11.70 12.86 10.26
CA GLU A 589 13.16 12.83 10.40
C GLU A 589 13.68 14.19 10.81
N VAL A 590 14.61 14.23 11.77
CA VAL A 590 15.24 15.46 12.24
C VAL A 590 16.62 15.60 11.61
N ASP A 591 16.93 16.78 11.08
CA ASP A 591 18.26 17.04 10.54
C ASP A 591 19.21 17.64 11.60
N ALA A 592 20.47 17.85 11.22
CA ALA A 592 21.51 18.38 12.12
C ALA A 592 21.23 19.82 12.60
N ASN A 593 20.34 20.55 11.96
CA ASN A 593 19.95 21.91 12.35
C ASN A 593 18.72 21.93 13.28
N GLY A 594 18.12 20.76 13.54
CA GLY A 594 16.88 20.64 14.30
C GLY A 594 15.61 20.84 13.47
N ASP A 595 15.73 21.01 12.16
CA ASP A 595 14.57 21.03 11.28
C ASP A 595 13.97 19.63 11.13
N VAL A 596 12.64 19.52 11.20
CA VAL A 596 11.92 18.26 11.03
C VAL A 596 11.40 18.15 9.60
N TYR A 597 11.61 16.99 8.98
CA TYR A 597 11.14 16.71 7.63
C TYR A 597 10.20 15.50 7.63
N CYS A 598 9.21 15.51 6.75
CA CYS A 598 8.33 14.36 6.50
C CYS A 598 7.97 14.26 5.02
N SER A 599 7.64 13.04 4.59
CA SER A 599 7.03 12.76 3.29
C SER A 599 5.60 12.26 3.48
N LEU A 600 4.76 12.59 2.50
CA LEU A 600 3.39 12.08 2.40
C LEU A 600 3.30 11.13 1.21
N ILE A 601 2.43 10.14 1.32
CA ILE A 601 2.22 9.12 0.28
C ILE A 601 1.78 9.75 -1.05
N GLU A 602 1.03 10.86 -1.04
CA GLU A 602 0.68 11.62 -2.25
C GLU A 602 1.86 12.20 -3.04
N GLY A 603 3.11 11.97 -2.60
CA GLY A 603 4.31 12.41 -3.30
C GLY A 603 4.86 13.75 -2.83
N THR A 604 4.41 14.30 -1.72
CA THR A 604 4.89 15.60 -1.21
C THR A 604 5.89 15.47 -0.06
N ILE A 605 6.79 16.45 0.06
CA ILE A 605 7.76 16.55 1.15
C ILE A 605 7.59 17.91 1.83
N PHE A 606 7.54 17.88 3.16
CA PHE A 606 7.43 19.06 4.00
C PHE A 606 8.62 19.22 4.93
N LYS A 607 8.92 20.47 5.24
CA LYS A 607 9.86 20.93 6.26
C LYS A 607 9.10 21.64 7.37
N ILE A 608 9.36 21.31 8.60
CA ILE A 608 8.85 21.97 9.79
C ILE A 608 10.03 22.57 10.54
N THR A 609 10.05 23.88 10.67
CA THR A 609 11.12 24.61 11.36
C THR A 609 10.58 25.21 12.64
N ARG A 610 11.31 25.04 13.75
CA ARG A 610 11.09 25.79 15.00
C ARG A 610 11.81 27.13 14.90
N LYS A 611 11.09 28.24 15.11
CA LYS A 611 11.60 29.61 15.08
C LYS A 611 12.20 30.02 16.43
#